data_efca5688b129a5dfd88776b22bba8104
#
_entry.id   efca5688b129a5dfd88776b22bba8104
#
_cell.length_a   1.000
_cell.length_b   1.000
_cell.length_c   1.000
_cell.angle_alpha   90.00
_cell.angle_beta   90.00
_cell.angle_gamma   90.00
#
_symmetry.space_group_name_H-M   'P 1'
#
loop_
_entity.id
_entity.type
_entity.pdbx_description
1 polymer ?
#
loop_
_entity_poly.entity_id
_entity_poly.type
_entity_poly.pdbx_seq_one_letter_code
_entity_poly.pdbx_strand_id
1 'polypeptide(L)'
;MVVICAGTSGFNLTMDARYVWMHQKRIQGSHFAHLKQASAANKLMVERRLDPCMSEVFGWSDIPSAHVMMLRNEHKPGNMAVLVQAPRTGLRTFEDALVGDA
;
A
#
# COMPACT_ATOMS: atom_id res chain seq x y z
N MET A 1 1.35 -11.44 -12.18
CA MET A 1 2.55 -10.58 -12.30
C MET A 1 3.06 -10.28 -10.89
N VAL A 2 4.36 -10.28 -10.69
CA VAL A 2 5.01 -9.82 -9.45
C VAL A 2 5.70 -8.49 -9.75
N VAL A 3 5.50 -7.49 -8.92
CA VAL A 3 6.18 -6.19 -9.05
C VAL A 3 7.16 -6.05 -7.88
N ILE A 4 8.40 -5.71 -8.19
CA ILE A 4 9.48 -5.53 -7.23
C ILE A 4 9.86 -4.06 -7.22
N CYS A 5 9.70 -3.39 -6.08
CA CYS A 5 9.98 -1.96 -5.93
C CYS A 5 11.03 -1.65 -4.86
N ALA A 6 11.48 -2.64 -4.10
CA ALA A 6 12.45 -2.45 -3.02
C ALA A 6 13.26 -3.71 -2.73
N GLY A 7 14.33 -3.56 -1.96
CA GLY A 7 15.19 -4.62 -1.49
C GLY A 7 15.46 -4.52 0.01
N THR A 8 14.41 -4.32 0.81
CA THR A 8 14.51 -4.03 2.24
C THR A 8 15.19 -5.16 3.03
N SER A 9 14.93 -6.41 2.68
CA SER A 9 15.50 -7.58 3.34
C SER A 9 16.67 -8.23 2.57
N GLY A 10 17.10 -7.63 1.48
CA GLY A 10 18.20 -8.11 0.65
C GLY A 10 17.99 -7.81 -0.83
N PHE A 11 19.00 -8.09 -1.63
CA PHE A 11 19.01 -7.75 -3.06
C PHE A 11 18.93 -8.97 -3.97
N ASN A 12 19.08 -10.15 -3.42
CA ASN A 12 19.09 -11.40 -4.18
C ASN A 12 17.73 -12.09 -4.10
N LEU A 13 17.26 -12.56 -5.23
CA LEU A 13 16.06 -13.39 -5.33
C LEU A 13 16.47 -14.75 -5.87
N THR A 14 16.09 -15.80 -5.13
CA THR A 14 16.18 -17.17 -5.62
C THR A 14 14.77 -17.67 -5.93
N MET A 15 14.57 -18.15 -7.14
CA MET A 15 13.27 -18.68 -7.53
C MET A 15 13.44 -19.90 -8.44
N ASP A 16 12.46 -20.77 -8.39
CA ASP A 16 12.36 -21.86 -9.36
C ASP A 16 11.84 -21.31 -10.71
N ALA A 17 12.70 -21.34 -11.71
CA ALA A 17 12.37 -20.82 -13.05
C ALA A 17 11.15 -21.51 -13.67
N ARG A 18 10.84 -22.74 -13.28
CA ARG A 18 9.67 -23.47 -13.75
C ARG A 18 8.37 -22.73 -13.37
N TYR A 19 8.30 -22.12 -12.19
CA TYR A 19 7.15 -21.30 -11.78
C TYR A 19 6.92 -20.10 -12.69
N VAL A 20 7.98 -19.49 -13.17
CA VAL A 20 7.87 -18.34 -14.07
C VAL A 20 7.47 -18.81 -15.47
N TRP A 21 8.17 -19.77 -16.01
CA TRP A 21 7.97 -20.24 -17.38
C TRP A 21 6.68 -21.04 -17.55
N MET A 22 6.44 -22.11 -16.76
CA MET A 22 5.27 -22.99 -16.94
C MET A 22 3.94 -22.28 -16.69
N HIS A 23 3.92 -21.29 -15.79
CA HIS A 23 2.72 -20.52 -15.48
C HIS A 23 2.66 -19.15 -16.18
N GLN A 24 3.53 -18.91 -17.16
CA GLN A 24 3.59 -17.67 -17.94
C GLN A 24 3.56 -16.41 -17.04
N LYS A 25 4.32 -16.45 -15.94
CA LYS A 25 4.40 -15.34 -14.98
C LYS A 25 5.31 -14.24 -15.49
N ARG A 26 5.10 -13.05 -14.98
CA ARG A 26 5.93 -11.89 -15.25
C ARG A 26 6.48 -11.33 -13.95
N ILE A 27 7.77 -10.98 -13.97
CA ILE A 27 8.43 -10.24 -12.90
C ILE A 27 8.81 -8.88 -13.47
N GLN A 28 8.39 -7.81 -12.80
CA GLN A 28 8.55 -6.45 -13.28
C GLN A 28 9.18 -5.60 -12.18
N GLY A 29 10.29 -4.95 -12.50
CA GLY A 29 10.85 -3.90 -11.64
C GLY A 29 10.04 -2.61 -11.73
N SER A 30 9.95 -1.91 -10.62
CA SER A 30 9.35 -0.58 -10.55
C SER A 30 10.25 0.32 -9.71
N HIS A 31 10.59 1.49 -10.22
CA HIS A 31 11.47 2.43 -9.55
C HIS A 31 10.93 3.85 -9.73
N PHE A 32 10.58 4.46 -8.62
CA PHE A 32 10.02 5.80 -8.55
C PHE A 32 8.78 6.05 -9.44
N ALA A 33 8.24 7.23 -9.31
CA ALA A 33 7.21 7.78 -10.17
C ALA A 33 7.46 9.28 -10.36
N HIS A 34 7.15 9.79 -11.54
CA HIS A 34 7.15 11.23 -11.75
C HIS A 34 5.77 11.82 -11.41
N LEU A 35 5.70 13.15 -11.30
CA LEU A 35 4.52 13.87 -10.83
C LEU A 35 3.23 13.50 -11.59
N LYS A 36 3.30 13.32 -12.91
CA LYS A 36 2.14 12.92 -13.73
C LYS A 36 1.62 11.54 -13.34
N GLN A 37 2.48 10.59 -13.05
CA GLN A 37 2.10 9.25 -12.61
C GLN A 37 1.51 9.28 -11.20
N ALA A 38 2.10 10.06 -10.29
CA ALA A 38 1.56 10.26 -8.94
C ALA A 38 0.16 10.88 -8.98
N SER A 39 -0.04 11.90 -9.82
CA SER A 39 -1.35 12.51 -10.02
C SER A 39 -2.38 11.53 -10.60
N ALA A 40 -1.96 10.68 -11.55
CA ALA A 40 -2.84 9.66 -12.12
C ALA A 40 -3.23 8.60 -11.08
N ALA A 41 -2.29 8.17 -10.24
CA ALA A 41 -2.57 7.23 -9.14
C ALA A 41 -3.53 7.86 -8.13
N ASN A 42 -3.31 9.12 -7.75
CA ASN A 42 -4.20 9.85 -6.85
C ASN A 42 -5.63 9.98 -7.41
N LYS A 43 -5.75 10.23 -8.73
CA LYS A 43 -7.05 10.24 -9.40
C LYS A 43 -7.78 8.90 -9.28
N LEU A 44 -7.07 7.77 -9.45
CA LEU A 44 -7.65 6.44 -9.27
C LEU A 44 -8.13 6.19 -7.84
N MET A 45 -7.43 6.73 -6.84
CA MET A 45 -7.85 6.69 -5.44
C MET A 45 -9.14 7.50 -5.22
N VAL A 46 -9.19 8.72 -5.73
CA VAL A 46 -10.38 9.59 -5.62
C VAL A 46 -11.58 8.99 -6.34
N GLU A 47 -11.37 8.35 -7.48
CA GLU A 47 -12.39 7.65 -8.25
C GLU A 47 -12.78 6.28 -7.65
N ARG A 48 -12.21 5.91 -6.50
CA ARG A 48 -12.45 4.62 -5.82
C ARG A 48 -12.15 3.39 -6.69
N ARG A 49 -11.15 3.52 -7.57
CA ARG A 49 -10.69 2.45 -8.47
C ARG A 49 -9.46 1.70 -7.94
N LEU A 50 -8.87 2.19 -6.86
CA LEU A 50 -7.81 1.54 -6.10
C LEU A 50 -8.22 1.42 -4.65
N ASP A 51 -8.11 0.20 -4.12
CA ASP A 51 -8.24 -0.03 -2.69
C ASP A 51 -6.92 0.34 -2.01
N PRO A 52 -6.90 1.30 -1.07
CA PRO A 52 -5.69 1.65 -0.33
C PRO A 52 -5.24 0.55 0.64
N CYS A 53 -6.02 -0.50 0.82
CA CYS A 53 -5.75 -1.60 1.76
C CYS A 53 -5.41 -1.08 3.17
N MET A 54 -6.20 -0.14 3.66
CA MET A 54 -5.96 0.51 4.96
C MET A 54 -6.26 -0.45 6.11
N SER A 55 -5.28 -0.69 6.96
CA SER A 55 -5.44 -1.54 8.14
C SER A 55 -5.71 -0.76 9.42
N GLU A 56 -4.99 0.32 9.62
CA GLU A 56 -5.05 1.12 10.84
C GLU A 56 -4.84 2.61 10.54
N VAL A 57 -5.49 3.46 11.35
CA VAL A 57 -5.38 4.91 11.24
C VAL A 57 -5.06 5.48 12.61
N PHE A 58 -4.04 6.33 12.66
CA PHE A 58 -3.49 6.91 13.87
C PHE A 58 -3.70 8.42 13.91
N GLY A 59 -3.78 8.97 15.10
CA GLY A 59 -3.62 10.40 15.34
C GLY A 59 -2.16 10.83 15.24
N TRP A 60 -1.94 12.14 15.21
CA TRP A 60 -0.59 12.70 15.11
C TRP A 60 0.32 12.30 16.30
N SER A 61 -0.24 12.25 17.51
CA SER A 61 0.46 11.87 18.74
C SER A 61 0.89 10.40 18.75
N ASP A 62 0.29 9.56 17.92
CA ASP A 62 0.49 8.11 17.93
C ASP A 62 1.61 7.66 16.97
N ILE A 63 2.22 8.59 16.24
CA ILE A 63 3.30 8.30 15.28
C ILE A 63 4.42 7.47 15.90
N PRO A 64 4.96 7.79 17.10
CA PRO A 64 6.02 6.99 17.68
C PRO A 64 5.62 5.53 17.95
N SER A 65 4.41 5.32 18.45
CA SER A 65 3.88 3.97 18.70
C SER A 65 3.62 3.20 17.42
N ALA A 66 3.13 3.86 16.37
CA ALA A 66 2.95 3.26 15.06
C ALA A 66 4.29 2.78 14.46
N HIS A 67 5.37 3.55 14.61
CA HIS A 67 6.71 3.15 14.19
C HIS A 67 7.23 1.93 14.98
N VAL A 68 7.02 1.90 16.28
CA VAL A 68 7.41 0.74 17.10
C VAL A 68 6.63 -0.52 16.68
N MET A 69 5.33 -0.39 16.44
CA MET A 69 4.47 -1.47 15.94
C MET A 69 4.97 -1.99 14.60
N MET A 70 5.36 -1.10 13.69
CA MET A 70 5.94 -1.45 12.39
C MET A 70 7.26 -2.21 12.55
N LEU A 71 8.15 -1.70 13.40
CA LEU A 71 9.45 -2.33 13.67
C LEU A 71 9.31 -3.76 14.22
N ARG A 72 8.31 -3.98 15.06
CA ARG A 72 8.02 -5.27 15.68
C ARG A 72 7.17 -6.19 14.82
N ASN A 73 6.71 -5.71 13.67
CA ASN A 73 5.77 -6.42 12.79
C ASN A 73 4.47 -6.85 13.50
N GLU A 74 3.99 -6.01 14.40
CA GLU A 74 2.77 -6.23 15.20
C GLU A 74 1.52 -5.58 14.58
N HIS A 75 1.68 -4.83 13.48
CA HIS A 75 0.57 -4.21 12.78
C HIS A 75 -0.27 -5.21 12.00
N LYS A 76 -1.53 -4.89 11.79
CA LYS A 76 -2.40 -5.67 10.92
C LYS A 76 -1.92 -5.62 9.47
N PRO A 77 -2.16 -6.67 8.66
CA PRO A 77 -1.88 -6.61 7.22
C PRO A 77 -2.57 -5.42 6.56
N GLY A 78 -1.82 -4.66 5.78
CA GLY A 78 -2.30 -3.48 5.08
C GLY A 78 -1.47 -2.24 5.34
N ASN A 79 -1.94 -1.09 4.84
CA ASN A 79 -1.26 0.18 4.98
C ASN A 79 -1.72 0.91 6.25
N MET A 80 -0.78 1.46 6.99
CA MET A 80 -1.07 2.35 8.11
C MET A 80 -1.05 3.80 7.64
N ALA A 81 -1.93 4.63 8.18
CA ALA A 81 -1.98 6.05 7.88
C ALA A 81 -2.10 6.89 9.15
N VAL A 82 -1.71 8.15 9.05
CA VAL A 82 -1.85 9.15 10.09
C VAL A 82 -2.77 10.26 9.60
N LEU A 83 -3.68 10.68 10.45
CA LEU A 83 -4.52 11.85 10.20
C LEU A 83 -3.69 13.12 10.45
N VAL A 84 -3.44 13.87 9.38
CA VAL A 84 -2.76 15.17 9.45
C VAL A 84 -3.82 16.26 9.25
N GLN A 85 -4.27 16.86 10.33
CA GLN A 85 -5.31 17.90 10.33
C GLN A 85 -6.60 17.51 9.57
N ALA A 86 -6.86 16.22 9.45
CA ALA A 86 -8.05 15.71 8.80
C ALA A 86 -9.14 15.45 9.83
N PRO A 87 -10.39 15.90 9.59
CA PRO A 87 -11.48 15.77 10.56
C PRO A 87 -11.98 14.34 10.71
N ARG A 88 -11.70 13.48 9.72
CA ARG A 88 -12.11 12.07 9.71
C ARG A 88 -11.16 11.22 8.88
N THR A 89 -11.23 9.93 9.08
CA THR A 89 -10.56 8.97 8.21
C THR A 89 -11.16 9.03 6.81
N GLY A 90 -10.29 8.93 5.79
CA GLY A 90 -10.73 8.69 4.41
C GLY A 90 -11.21 7.24 4.21
N LEU A 91 -11.26 6.82 2.96
CA LEU A 91 -11.60 5.45 2.61
C LEU A 91 -10.60 4.46 3.19
N ARG A 92 -11.11 3.38 3.76
CA ARG A 92 -10.30 2.24 4.22
C ARG A 92 -10.32 1.09 3.21
N THR A 93 -11.49 0.84 2.65
CA THR A 93 -11.72 -0.21 1.66
C THR A 93 -12.72 0.28 0.61
N PHE A 94 -12.92 -0.49 -0.45
CA PHE A 94 -14.01 -0.21 -1.39
C PHE A 94 -15.40 -0.33 -0.75
N GLU A 95 -15.54 -1.17 0.25
CA GLU A 95 -16.80 -1.33 0.99
C GLU A 95 -17.16 -0.07 1.77
N ASP A 96 -16.18 0.56 2.40
CA ASP A 96 -16.39 1.85 3.08
C ASP A 96 -16.85 2.95 2.11
N ALA A 97 -16.51 2.80 0.83
CA ALA A 97 -16.90 3.72 -0.23
C ALA A 97 -18.39 3.63 -0.58
N LEU A 98 -19.01 2.46 -0.38
CA LEU A 98 -20.41 2.23 -0.70
C LEU A 98 -21.35 2.66 0.43
N VAL A 99 -20.83 2.78 1.66
CA VAL A 99 -21.62 3.11 2.87
C VAL A 99 -21.55 4.60 3.24
N GLY A 100 -20.66 5.36 2.62
CA GLY A 100 -20.26 6.70 3.07
C GLY A 100 -21.08 7.90 2.59
N ASP A 101 -22.17 7.72 1.87
CA ASP A 101 -23.03 8.79 1.38
C ASP A 101 -24.44 8.78 2.02
N ALA A 102 -24.53 8.30 3.24
CA ALA A 102 -25.76 8.42 4.03
C ALA A 102 -25.63 9.53 5.08
#